data_fde5e208a3d1a6a4cc4b01eb71b68a72
#
_entry.id   fde5e208a3d1a6a4cc4b01eb71b68a72
#
_cell.length_a   1.000
_cell.length_b   1.000
_cell.length_c   1.000
_cell.angle_alpha   90.00
_cell.angle_beta   90.00
_cell.angle_gamma   90.00
#
_symmetry.space_group_name_H-M   'P 1'
#
loop_
_entity.id
_entity.type
_entity.pdbx_description
1 polymer ?
#
loop_
_entity_poly.entity_id
_entity_poly.type
_entity_poly.pdbx_seq_one_letter_code
_entity_poly.pdbx_strand_id
1 'polypeptide(L)'
;MKGQIGIVGAGYVGLPLAHVFAEGGNKVLLFEVSPEKVELVKRGESYIRDVESADLKRHVDGGLIDITTDYDALTDVEAILIALQTPLSPQREPDLSIVLGAVEDIAPRLQRGQLVVLESTTYPGTTRERLLPILEQGGLKAGEDFHLAFSPERVDPGREDWTTKNTPKIVGGITPACTERAVELYSRAIDTVHPVSWPEAAELTKLLENIFRSVNIALVNELAQLCDRMGIDVWEVVGAAATKPFGFMSFQPGPGLGGHCMPIDPFYLTWKAREYDFYTEFIELAGKVNENMPWWCLGKIARALNAEEKALKGSKVKILGVAYKADIDDTRESPSLKLIELLQGEGADVSYHDPYVGELPERGLASTPLDPAGVDCIVIVTAHSGIDYDEVVRQAPLVVDLRNATGSNGTGNGKVWKL
;
A
#
# COMPACT_ATOMS: atom_id res chain seq x y z
N MET A 1 19.42 -30.89 5.53
CA MET A 1 18.30 -30.58 4.59
C MET A 1 17.75 -29.24 5.03
N LYS A 2 17.45 -28.34 4.10
CA LYS A 2 16.73 -27.11 4.44
C LYS A 2 15.35 -27.53 4.96
N GLY A 3 14.92 -27.02 6.11
CA GLY A 3 13.60 -27.30 6.65
C GLY A 3 12.50 -26.60 5.81
N GLN A 4 11.25 -26.89 6.12
CA GLN A 4 10.10 -26.24 5.50
C GLN A 4 9.86 -24.87 6.15
N ILE A 5 9.49 -23.86 5.38
CA ILE A 5 9.17 -22.51 5.86
C ILE A 5 7.64 -22.39 5.98
N GLY A 6 7.13 -22.05 7.15
CA GLY A 6 5.73 -21.72 7.38
C GLY A 6 5.49 -20.24 7.14
N ILE A 7 4.45 -19.88 6.38
CA ILE A 7 4.03 -18.49 6.20
C ILE A 7 2.55 -18.37 6.59
N VAL A 8 2.28 -17.59 7.62
CA VAL A 8 0.94 -17.33 8.15
C VAL A 8 0.35 -16.12 7.46
N GLY A 9 -0.67 -16.35 6.63
CA GLY A 9 -1.31 -15.39 5.74
C GLY A 9 -0.82 -15.52 4.29
N ALA A 10 -1.76 -15.84 3.38
CA ALA A 10 -1.51 -15.96 1.95
C ALA A 10 -1.98 -14.72 1.18
N GLY A 11 -1.77 -13.51 1.75
CA GLY A 11 -2.12 -12.23 1.16
C GLY A 11 -1.06 -11.63 0.24
N TYR A 12 -1.13 -10.31 0.04
CA TYR A 12 -0.22 -9.52 -0.81
C TYR A 12 1.25 -9.53 -0.38
N VAL A 13 1.56 -9.98 0.83
CA VAL A 13 2.93 -10.17 1.33
C VAL A 13 3.29 -11.65 1.33
N GLY A 14 2.43 -12.50 1.91
CA GLY A 14 2.77 -13.91 2.14
C GLY A 14 2.88 -14.73 0.87
N LEU A 15 2.00 -14.56 -0.13
CA LEU A 15 2.05 -15.33 -1.37
C LEU A 15 3.26 -14.97 -2.24
N PRO A 16 3.60 -13.68 -2.49
CA PRO A 16 4.84 -13.31 -3.16
C PRO A 16 6.10 -13.79 -2.43
N LEU A 17 6.13 -13.73 -1.11
CA LEU A 17 7.24 -14.23 -0.31
C LEU A 17 7.39 -15.76 -0.45
N ALA A 18 6.27 -16.51 -0.44
CA ALA A 18 6.26 -17.95 -0.70
C ALA A 18 6.82 -18.28 -2.08
N HIS A 19 6.40 -17.54 -3.11
CA HIS A 19 6.90 -17.67 -4.48
C HIS A 19 8.42 -17.49 -4.55
N VAL A 20 8.96 -16.42 -3.96
CA VAL A 20 10.41 -16.12 -3.99
C VAL A 20 11.21 -17.19 -3.24
N PHE A 21 10.74 -17.71 -2.09
CA PHE A 21 11.38 -18.81 -1.41
C PHE A 21 11.35 -20.12 -2.23
N ALA A 22 10.23 -20.41 -2.91
CA ALA A 22 10.09 -21.58 -3.78
C ALA A 22 11.00 -21.47 -5.01
N GLU A 23 11.16 -20.28 -5.63
CA GLU A 23 12.15 -20.01 -6.67
C GLU A 23 13.59 -20.30 -6.18
N GLY A 24 13.90 -20.01 -4.91
CA GLY A 24 15.15 -20.36 -4.25
C GLY A 24 15.28 -21.85 -3.88
N GLY A 25 14.32 -22.70 -4.30
CA GLY A 25 14.30 -24.14 -4.03
C GLY A 25 13.98 -24.51 -2.57
N ASN A 26 13.31 -23.61 -1.81
CA ASN A 26 12.85 -23.91 -0.46
C ASN A 26 11.40 -24.42 -0.50
N LYS A 27 11.08 -25.34 0.41
CA LYS A 27 9.69 -25.77 0.62
C LYS A 27 8.97 -24.78 1.51
N VAL A 28 7.79 -24.37 1.12
CA VAL A 28 6.93 -23.43 1.85
C VAL A 28 5.57 -24.06 2.13
N LEU A 29 5.09 -23.89 3.35
CA LEU A 29 3.73 -24.22 3.76
C LEU A 29 3.02 -22.92 4.13
N LEU A 30 1.99 -22.57 3.35
CA LEU A 30 1.13 -21.42 3.63
C LEU A 30 0.03 -21.83 4.63
N PHE A 31 -0.25 -20.96 5.58
CA PHE A 31 -1.37 -21.07 6.51
C PHE A 31 -2.38 -19.97 6.21
N GLU A 32 -3.60 -20.35 5.83
CA GLU A 32 -4.64 -19.39 5.43
C GLU A 32 -6.00 -19.86 5.97
N VAL A 33 -6.77 -18.93 6.53
CA VAL A 33 -8.08 -19.24 7.14
C VAL A 33 -9.23 -19.25 6.13
N SER A 34 -9.05 -18.60 4.96
CA SER A 34 -10.06 -18.56 3.90
C SER A 34 -10.07 -19.85 3.09
N PRO A 35 -11.13 -20.68 3.14
CA PRO A 35 -11.21 -21.90 2.33
C PRO A 35 -11.14 -21.62 0.83
N GLU A 36 -11.68 -20.48 0.37
CA GLU A 36 -11.64 -20.08 -1.03
C GLU A 36 -10.20 -19.88 -1.52
N LYS A 37 -9.39 -19.12 -0.77
CA LYS A 37 -7.98 -18.90 -1.10
C LYS A 37 -7.17 -20.20 -1.04
N VAL A 38 -7.45 -21.06 -0.08
CA VAL A 38 -6.83 -22.38 0.02
C VAL A 38 -7.08 -23.20 -1.25
N GLU A 39 -8.32 -23.24 -1.73
CA GLU A 39 -8.66 -23.99 -2.95
C GLU A 39 -8.03 -23.35 -4.20
N LEU A 40 -7.96 -22.02 -4.30
CA LEU A 40 -7.29 -21.33 -5.41
C LEU A 40 -5.81 -21.70 -5.47
N VAL A 41 -5.09 -21.59 -4.36
CA VAL A 41 -3.66 -21.92 -4.31
C VAL A 41 -3.42 -23.39 -4.62
N LYS A 42 -4.23 -24.32 -4.09
CA LYS A 42 -4.11 -25.77 -4.40
C LYS A 42 -4.26 -26.07 -5.89
N ARG A 43 -5.07 -25.27 -6.62
CA ARG A 43 -5.22 -25.39 -8.06
C ARG A 43 -4.11 -24.67 -8.83
N GLY A 44 -3.23 -23.92 -8.14
CA GLY A 44 -2.20 -23.06 -8.75
C GLY A 44 -2.80 -21.80 -9.38
N GLU A 45 -3.95 -21.34 -8.90
CA GLU A 45 -4.62 -20.12 -9.36
C GLU A 45 -4.26 -18.97 -8.43
N SER A 46 -3.51 -17.98 -8.92
CA SER A 46 -3.14 -16.81 -8.16
C SER A 46 -4.25 -15.75 -8.20
N TYR A 47 -4.51 -15.14 -7.05
CA TYR A 47 -5.36 -13.97 -6.87
C TYR A 47 -4.52 -12.72 -6.53
N ILE A 48 -3.20 -12.84 -6.60
CA ILE A 48 -2.24 -11.73 -6.38
C ILE A 48 -1.53 -11.46 -7.71
N ARG A 49 -1.62 -10.22 -8.20
CA ARG A 49 -1.08 -9.82 -9.52
C ARG A 49 0.44 -10.03 -9.62
N ASP A 50 1.17 -9.84 -8.51
CA ASP A 50 2.62 -9.97 -8.46
C ASP A 50 3.11 -11.43 -8.50
N VAL A 51 2.19 -12.41 -8.55
CA VAL A 51 2.49 -13.84 -8.69
C VAL A 51 1.67 -14.40 -9.83
N GLU A 52 2.32 -14.75 -10.93
CA GLU A 52 1.64 -15.38 -12.08
C GLU A 52 1.11 -16.76 -11.73
N SER A 53 -0.13 -17.07 -12.18
CA SER A 53 -0.73 -18.39 -11.92
C SER A 53 0.10 -19.55 -12.49
N ALA A 54 0.79 -19.34 -13.62
CA ALA A 54 1.67 -20.35 -14.20
C ALA A 54 2.83 -20.70 -13.28
N ASP A 55 3.43 -19.70 -12.61
CA ASP A 55 4.53 -19.89 -11.68
C ASP A 55 4.04 -20.53 -10.38
N LEU A 56 2.93 -20.05 -9.83
CA LEU A 56 2.32 -20.65 -8.64
C LEU A 56 2.01 -22.14 -8.89
N LYS A 57 1.38 -22.45 -10.03
CA LYS A 57 1.07 -23.83 -10.40
C LYS A 57 2.32 -24.71 -10.50
N ARG A 58 3.37 -24.21 -11.12
CA ARG A 58 4.66 -24.92 -11.22
C ARG A 58 5.20 -25.27 -9.84
N HIS A 59 5.11 -24.37 -8.86
CA HIS A 59 5.60 -24.62 -7.50
C HIS A 59 4.71 -25.56 -6.72
N VAL A 60 3.39 -25.48 -6.87
CA VAL A 60 2.42 -26.40 -6.25
C VAL A 60 2.57 -27.81 -6.82
N ASP A 61 2.58 -27.97 -8.13
CA ASP A 61 2.76 -29.27 -8.80
C ASP A 61 4.15 -29.90 -8.49
N GLY A 62 5.16 -29.03 -8.30
CA GLY A 62 6.51 -29.42 -7.91
C GLY A 62 6.69 -29.73 -6.41
N GLY A 63 5.65 -29.55 -5.59
CA GLY A 63 5.70 -29.79 -4.14
C GLY A 63 6.60 -28.82 -3.36
N LEU A 64 6.85 -27.62 -3.92
CA LEU A 64 7.59 -26.54 -3.26
C LEU A 64 6.67 -25.60 -2.49
N ILE A 65 5.43 -25.40 -2.93
CA ILE A 65 4.41 -24.66 -2.19
C ILE A 65 3.24 -25.59 -1.87
N ASP A 66 2.83 -25.58 -0.63
CA ASP A 66 1.59 -26.20 -0.15
C ASP A 66 0.83 -25.23 0.75
N ILE A 67 -0.44 -25.50 1.01
CA ILE A 67 -1.31 -24.62 1.79
C ILE A 67 -2.27 -25.43 2.67
N THR A 68 -2.45 -24.96 3.90
CA THR A 68 -3.32 -25.62 4.89
C THR A 68 -4.07 -24.59 5.75
N THR A 69 -5.17 -25.05 6.35
CA THR A 69 -5.85 -24.35 7.46
C THR A 69 -5.42 -24.89 8.83
N ASP A 70 -4.66 -26.00 8.86
CA ASP A 70 -4.27 -26.70 10.08
C ASP A 70 -2.99 -26.12 10.67
N TYR A 71 -3.13 -25.38 11.77
CA TYR A 71 -2.02 -24.77 12.50
C TYR A 71 -1.13 -25.80 13.24
N ASP A 72 -1.57 -27.06 13.44
CA ASP A 72 -0.74 -28.07 14.08
C ASP A 72 0.49 -28.43 13.21
N ALA A 73 0.42 -28.21 11.89
CA ALA A 73 1.56 -28.34 10.99
C ALA A 73 2.68 -27.31 11.22
N LEU A 74 2.48 -26.27 12.05
CA LEU A 74 3.52 -25.34 12.47
C LEU A 74 4.62 -26.02 13.28
N THR A 75 4.35 -27.16 13.90
CA THR A 75 5.35 -27.94 14.65
C THR A 75 6.49 -28.50 13.77
N ASP A 76 6.24 -28.64 12.46
CA ASP A 76 7.15 -29.28 11.53
C ASP A 76 7.99 -28.31 10.69
N VAL A 77 7.73 -26.99 10.80
CA VAL A 77 8.46 -25.98 10.04
C VAL A 77 9.71 -25.48 10.78
N GLU A 78 10.75 -25.06 10.06
CA GLU A 78 11.96 -24.48 10.66
C GLU A 78 11.81 -22.98 10.98
N ALA A 79 10.90 -22.29 10.29
CA ALA A 79 10.63 -20.88 10.47
C ALA A 79 9.15 -20.58 10.26
N ILE A 80 8.62 -19.59 10.97
CA ILE A 80 7.24 -19.12 10.94
C ILE A 80 7.28 -17.63 10.61
N LEU A 81 6.82 -17.25 9.40
CA LEU A 81 6.76 -15.87 8.94
C LEU A 81 5.31 -15.40 9.06
N ILE A 82 5.06 -14.31 9.78
CA ILE A 82 3.72 -13.79 10.05
C ILE A 82 3.45 -12.60 9.12
N ALA A 83 2.62 -12.81 8.09
CA ALA A 83 2.29 -11.84 7.04
C ALA A 83 0.78 -11.52 7.01
N LEU A 84 0.26 -11.05 8.13
CA LEU A 84 -1.16 -10.78 8.36
C LEU A 84 -1.47 -9.29 8.28
N GLN A 85 -2.74 -8.96 8.11
CA GLN A 85 -3.20 -7.58 8.05
C GLN A 85 -3.12 -6.90 9.43
N THR A 86 -2.77 -5.61 9.40
CA THR A 86 -2.69 -4.73 10.56
C THR A 86 -3.43 -3.42 10.22
N PRO A 87 -4.77 -3.40 10.28
CA PRO A 87 -5.56 -2.22 9.96
C PRO A 87 -5.48 -1.16 11.07
N LEU A 88 -6.04 0.02 10.79
CA LEU A 88 -6.38 1.00 11.82
C LEU A 88 -7.84 0.79 12.28
N SER A 89 -8.08 1.08 13.56
CA SER A 89 -9.43 1.27 14.08
C SER A 89 -10.09 2.51 13.46
N PRO A 90 -11.43 2.70 13.61
CA PRO A 90 -12.10 3.94 13.20
C PRO A 90 -11.52 5.21 13.84
N GLN A 91 -10.88 5.08 15.01
CA GLN A 91 -10.21 6.16 15.72
C GLN A 91 -8.75 6.36 15.25
N ARG A 92 -8.32 5.60 14.21
CA ARG A 92 -6.95 5.61 13.66
C ARG A 92 -5.87 5.13 14.65
N GLU A 93 -6.24 4.20 15.51
CA GLU A 93 -5.31 3.49 16.38
C GLU A 93 -4.90 2.14 15.75
N PRO A 94 -3.66 1.66 15.97
CA PRO A 94 -3.21 0.37 15.47
C PRO A 94 -4.09 -0.79 15.97
N ASP A 95 -4.64 -1.59 15.06
CA ASP A 95 -5.34 -2.82 15.42
C ASP A 95 -4.45 -4.04 15.10
N LEU A 96 -3.89 -4.62 16.14
CA LEU A 96 -3.04 -5.81 16.06
C LEU A 96 -3.78 -7.09 16.40
N SER A 97 -5.10 -7.07 16.57
CA SER A 97 -5.89 -8.21 17.03
C SER A 97 -5.68 -9.48 16.20
N ILE A 98 -5.61 -9.34 14.87
CA ILE A 98 -5.39 -10.45 13.95
C ILE A 98 -3.98 -11.06 14.14
N VAL A 99 -2.95 -10.23 14.24
CA VAL A 99 -1.57 -10.67 14.46
C VAL A 99 -1.43 -11.34 15.83
N LEU A 100 -1.96 -10.70 16.89
CA LEU A 100 -1.85 -11.24 18.25
C LEU A 100 -2.62 -12.54 18.38
N GLY A 101 -3.81 -12.67 17.81
CA GLY A 101 -4.54 -13.93 17.77
C GLY A 101 -3.76 -15.06 17.09
N ALA A 102 -3.13 -14.77 15.96
CA ALA A 102 -2.26 -15.76 15.30
C ALA A 102 -1.03 -16.14 16.16
N VAL A 103 -0.45 -15.16 16.87
CA VAL A 103 0.68 -15.43 17.78
C VAL A 103 0.24 -16.27 18.97
N GLU A 104 -0.97 -16.08 19.49
CA GLU A 104 -1.57 -16.92 20.53
C GLU A 104 -1.78 -18.37 20.03
N ASP A 105 -2.15 -18.56 18.77
CA ASP A 105 -2.27 -19.88 18.14
C ASP A 105 -0.91 -20.54 17.86
N ILE A 106 0.13 -19.75 17.55
CA ILE A 106 1.51 -20.22 17.32
C ILE A 106 2.19 -20.65 18.62
N ALA A 107 2.03 -19.88 19.70
CA ALA A 107 2.76 -20.07 20.96
C ALA A 107 2.71 -21.51 21.52
N PRO A 108 1.56 -22.22 21.61
CA PRO A 108 1.50 -23.59 22.10
C PRO A 108 2.14 -24.63 21.16
N ARG A 109 2.38 -24.26 19.89
CA ARG A 109 2.95 -25.13 18.85
C ARG A 109 4.43 -24.88 18.60
N LEU A 110 4.98 -23.81 19.20
CA LEU A 110 6.36 -23.39 19.00
C LEU A 110 7.35 -24.47 19.46
N GLN A 111 8.34 -24.79 18.63
CA GLN A 111 9.36 -25.81 18.90
C GLN A 111 10.72 -25.15 19.08
N ARG A 112 11.61 -25.85 19.83
CA ARG A 112 13.00 -25.45 20.00
C ARG A 112 13.72 -25.35 18.65
N GLY A 113 14.48 -24.28 18.48
CA GLY A 113 15.25 -23.97 17.26
C GLY A 113 14.47 -23.30 16.14
N GLN A 114 13.15 -23.15 16.26
CA GLN A 114 12.36 -22.42 15.26
C GLN A 114 12.69 -20.93 15.27
N LEU A 115 12.53 -20.30 14.10
CA LEU A 115 12.59 -18.85 13.93
C LEU A 115 11.18 -18.32 13.71
N VAL A 116 10.74 -17.33 14.48
CA VAL A 116 9.51 -16.56 14.26
C VAL A 116 9.88 -15.18 13.74
N VAL A 117 9.28 -14.74 12.64
CA VAL A 117 9.50 -13.41 12.08
C VAL A 117 8.15 -12.71 11.85
N LEU A 118 8.01 -11.50 12.37
CA LEU A 118 6.89 -10.64 12.02
C LEU A 118 7.24 -9.86 10.74
N GLU A 119 6.44 -10.05 9.69
CA GLU A 119 6.52 -9.33 8.40
C GLU A 119 5.52 -8.17 8.33
N SER A 120 4.44 -8.28 9.09
CA SER A 120 3.35 -7.29 9.09
C SER A 120 3.83 -5.92 9.56
N THR A 121 3.41 -4.86 8.87
CA THR A 121 3.73 -3.49 9.28
C THR A 121 3.15 -3.17 10.65
N THR A 122 3.95 -2.55 11.52
CA THR A 122 3.56 -2.25 12.89
C THR A 122 4.39 -1.08 13.46
N TYR A 123 4.14 -0.68 14.71
CA TYR A 123 4.92 0.35 15.41
C TYR A 123 6.16 -0.23 16.10
N PRO A 124 7.21 0.59 16.32
CA PRO A 124 8.41 0.17 17.03
C PRO A 124 8.12 -0.36 18.43
N GLY A 125 8.66 -1.55 18.72
CA GLY A 125 8.46 -2.25 19.97
C GLY A 125 7.42 -3.38 19.90
N THR A 126 6.64 -3.50 18.84
CA THR A 126 5.61 -4.54 18.74
C THR A 126 6.18 -5.94 18.89
N THR A 127 7.26 -6.26 18.20
CA THR A 127 7.90 -7.60 18.29
C THR A 127 8.31 -7.94 19.71
N ARG A 128 8.92 -6.99 20.43
CA ARG A 128 9.41 -7.20 21.79
C ARG A 128 8.33 -7.10 22.85
N GLU A 129 7.45 -6.08 22.75
CA GLU A 129 6.50 -5.75 23.82
C GLU A 129 5.21 -6.57 23.72
N ARG A 130 4.85 -6.99 22.50
CA ARG A 130 3.56 -7.66 22.27
C ARG A 130 3.73 -9.15 21.89
N LEU A 131 4.61 -9.49 20.94
CA LEU A 131 4.77 -10.88 20.48
C LEU A 131 5.58 -11.72 21.46
N LEU A 132 6.74 -11.21 21.89
CA LEU A 132 7.67 -11.95 22.76
C LEU A 132 6.99 -12.51 24.02
N PRO A 133 6.21 -11.72 24.80
CA PRO A 133 5.57 -12.23 26.01
C PRO A 133 4.57 -13.36 25.74
N ILE A 134 3.88 -13.35 24.58
CA ILE A 134 2.93 -14.40 24.21
C ILE A 134 3.70 -15.69 23.83
N LEU A 135 4.72 -15.56 22.97
CA LEU A 135 5.53 -16.71 22.53
C LEU A 135 6.26 -17.41 23.68
N GLU A 136 6.64 -16.68 24.73
CA GLU A 136 7.32 -17.23 25.89
C GLU A 136 6.37 -17.89 26.92
N GLN A 137 5.05 -17.80 26.78
CA GLN A 137 4.08 -18.40 27.72
C GLN A 137 4.24 -19.94 27.83
N GLY A 138 4.68 -20.58 26.75
CA GLY A 138 4.98 -22.01 26.73
C GLY A 138 6.26 -22.40 27.47
N GLY A 139 7.01 -21.47 28.07
CA GLY A 139 8.23 -21.69 28.82
C GLY A 139 9.51 -21.72 27.98
N LEU A 140 9.40 -21.58 26.64
CA LEU A 140 10.56 -21.39 25.77
C LEU A 140 11.07 -19.95 25.87
N LYS A 141 12.38 -19.76 25.71
CA LYS A 141 13.04 -18.45 25.79
C LYS A 141 13.60 -18.03 24.42
N ALA A 142 13.20 -16.84 23.98
CA ALA A 142 13.70 -16.29 22.74
C ALA A 142 15.19 -15.92 22.82
N GLY A 143 15.95 -16.28 21.79
CA GLY A 143 17.40 -16.15 21.74
C GLY A 143 18.16 -17.34 22.35
N GLU A 144 17.48 -18.22 23.08
CA GLU A 144 18.02 -19.47 23.68
C GLU A 144 17.38 -20.72 23.09
N ASP A 145 16.05 -20.81 23.19
CA ASP A 145 15.27 -21.97 22.76
C ASP A 145 14.66 -21.80 21.37
N PHE A 146 14.31 -20.57 20.99
CA PHE A 146 13.82 -20.20 19.67
C PHE A 146 14.36 -18.82 19.28
N HIS A 147 14.15 -18.42 18.04
CA HIS A 147 14.58 -17.12 17.52
C HIS A 147 13.36 -16.25 17.21
N LEU A 148 13.46 -14.93 17.47
CA LEU A 148 12.42 -13.96 17.15
C LEU A 148 13.02 -12.73 16.47
N ALA A 149 12.44 -12.32 15.34
CA ALA A 149 12.90 -11.19 14.55
C ALA A 149 11.73 -10.44 13.92
N PHE A 150 12.02 -9.25 13.40
CA PHE A 150 11.15 -8.46 12.54
C PHE A 150 11.82 -8.24 11.19
N SER A 151 11.04 -8.31 10.11
CA SER A 151 11.50 -8.03 8.76
C SER A 151 10.36 -7.46 7.92
N PRO A 152 10.33 -6.15 7.62
CA PRO A 152 9.23 -5.54 6.90
C PRO A 152 9.19 -5.91 5.43
N GLU A 153 7.98 -5.96 4.84
CA GLU A 153 7.83 -5.91 3.40
C GLU A 153 8.04 -4.48 2.88
N ARG A 154 8.85 -4.33 1.81
CA ARG A 154 9.26 -3.03 1.26
C ARG A 154 8.89 -2.83 -0.21
N VAL A 155 8.31 -3.84 -0.85
CA VAL A 155 7.93 -3.78 -2.27
C VAL A 155 6.71 -2.87 -2.45
N ASP A 156 6.72 -2.10 -3.54
CA ASP A 156 5.57 -1.32 -4.01
C ASP A 156 4.83 -2.16 -5.06
N PRO A 157 3.62 -2.68 -4.77
CA PRO A 157 2.88 -3.55 -5.68
C PRO A 157 2.75 -2.98 -7.09
N GLY A 158 2.92 -3.85 -8.10
CA GLY A 158 2.85 -3.49 -9.50
C GLY A 158 4.11 -2.83 -10.08
N ARG A 159 5.24 -2.85 -9.36
CA ARG A 159 6.55 -2.48 -9.91
C ARG A 159 7.23 -3.70 -10.55
N GLU A 160 7.79 -3.50 -11.76
CA GLU A 160 8.52 -4.54 -12.47
C GLU A 160 10.03 -4.51 -12.22
N ASP A 161 10.58 -3.34 -11.89
CA ASP A 161 12.02 -3.11 -11.66
C ASP A 161 12.49 -3.57 -10.28
N TRP A 162 11.63 -3.46 -9.25
CA TRP A 162 11.90 -3.86 -7.88
C TRP A 162 10.86 -4.87 -7.39
N THR A 163 11.30 -6.09 -7.24
CA THR A 163 10.50 -7.24 -6.81
C THR A 163 10.87 -7.66 -5.38
N THR A 164 10.12 -8.59 -4.79
CA THR A 164 10.44 -9.17 -3.47
C THR A 164 11.85 -9.76 -3.44
N LYS A 165 12.36 -10.29 -4.55
CA LYS A 165 13.68 -10.91 -4.65
C LYS A 165 14.83 -9.90 -4.60
N ASN A 166 14.75 -8.83 -5.42
CA ASN A 166 15.86 -7.89 -5.61
C ASN A 166 15.77 -6.63 -4.74
N THR A 167 14.64 -6.39 -4.07
CA THR A 167 14.53 -5.32 -3.07
C THR A 167 15.29 -5.71 -1.80
N PRO A 168 16.28 -4.91 -1.34
CA PRO A 168 17.03 -5.24 -0.14
C PRO A 168 16.11 -5.38 1.09
N LYS A 169 16.19 -6.54 1.75
CA LYS A 169 15.37 -6.86 2.94
C LYS A 169 16.08 -6.41 4.21
N ILE A 170 15.35 -5.82 5.16
CA ILE A 170 15.87 -5.40 6.46
C ILE A 170 15.46 -6.42 7.51
N VAL A 171 16.37 -6.78 8.42
CA VAL A 171 16.13 -7.76 9.47
C VAL A 171 16.68 -7.28 10.79
N GLY A 172 15.86 -7.30 11.84
CA GLY A 172 16.26 -7.05 13.22
C GLY A 172 15.74 -8.13 14.17
N GLY A 173 16.64 -8.85 14.86
CA GLY A 173 16.30 -9.84 15.88
C GLY A 173 16.33 -9.27 17.29
N ILE A 174 15.65 -9.93 18.23
CA ILE A 174 15.69 -9.53 19.65
C ILE A 174 17.03 -9.80 20.31
N THR A 175 17.86 -10.64 19.70
CA THR A 175 19.27 -10.88 20.04
C THR A 175 20.11 -10.95 18.76
N PRO A 176 21.45 -10.81 18.82
CA PRO A 176 22.31 -11.00 17.66
C PRO A 176 22.12 -12.37 16.98
N ALA A 177 21.97 -13.45 17.75
CA ALA A 177 21.71 -14.80 17.23
C ALA A 177 20.38 -14.88 16.47
N CYS A 178 19.33 -14.18 16.93
CA CYS A 178 18.06 -14.08 16.21
C CYS A 178 18.23 -13.33 14.87
N THR A 179 19.02 -12.26 14.85
CA THR A 179 19.32 -11.52 13.62
C THR A 179 20.08 -12.41 12.63
N GLU A 180 21.13 -13.08 13.07
CA GLU A 180 21.93 -13.98 12.22
C GLU A 180 21.08 -15.10 11.63
N ARG A 181 20.21 -15.73 12.44
CA ARG A 181 19.32 -16.79 11.98
C ARG A 181 18.30 -16.30 10.93
N ALA A 182 17.76 -15.10 11.10
CA ALA A 182 16.85 -14.51 10.13
C ALA A 182 17.59 -14.09 8.85
N VAL A 183 18.79 -13.52 8.93
CA VAL A 183 19.64 -13.23 7.77
C VAL A 183 19.94 -14.51 6.98
N GLU A 184 20.30 -15.60 7.66
CA GLU A 184 20.52 -16.91 7.02
C GLU A 184 19.29 -17.38 6.25
N LEU A 185 18.09 -17.26 6.83
CA LEU A 185 16.84 -17.66 6.19
C LEU A 185 16.59 -16.86 4.92
N TYR A 186 16.56 -15.52 5.01
CA TYR A 186 16.21 -14.66 3.88
C TYR A 186 17.26 -14.71 2.77
N SER A 187 18.53 -14.85 3.09
CA SER A 187 19.62 -14.98 2.08
C SER A 187 19.49 -16.22 1.19
N ARG A 188 18.57 -17.15 1.48
CA ARG A 188 18.28 -18.30 0.62
C ARG A 188 17.48 -17.91 -0.64
N ALA A 189 16.81 -16.74 -0.62
CA ALA A 189 15.86 -16.34 -1.67
C ALA A 189 15.93 -14.85 -2.03
N ILE A 190 16.46 -14.00 -1.15
CA ILE A 190 16.57 -12.55 -1.33
C ILE A 190 18.03 -12.17 -1.64
N ASP A 191 18.23 -11.34 -2.67
CA ASP A 191 19.56 -10.98 -3.17
C ASP A 191 20.42 -10.22 -2.16
N THR A 192 19.79 -9.37 -1.34
CA THR A 192 20.49 -8.55 -0.33
C THR A 192 19.69 -8.48 0.96
N VAL A 193 20.32 -8.82 2.08
CA VAL A 193 19.73 -8.72 3.43
C VAL A 193 20.58 -7.80 4.29
N HIS A 194 19.97 -6.74 4.83
CA HIS A 194 20.61 -5.77 5.71
C HIS A 194 20.21 -6.04 7.17
N PRO A 195 21.14 -6.52 8.02
CA PRO A 195 20.90 -6.64 9.44
C PRO A 195 20.89 -5.25 10.11
N VAL A 196 19.97 -5.08 11.06
CA VAL A 196 19.96 -3.95 12.00
C VAL A 196 20.04 -4.47 13.43
N SER A 197 20.38 -3.61 14.38
CA SER A 197 20.70 -4.01 15.75
C SER A 197 19.54 -4.68 16.50
N TRP A 198 18.32 -4.21 16.26
CA TRP A 198 17.12 -4.59 17.01
C TRP A 198 15.87 -4.59 16.12
N PRO A 199 14.81 -5.33 16.48
CA PRO A 199 13.55 -5.29 15.73
C PRO A 199 12.96 -3.88 15.65
N GLU A 200 13.08 -3.06 16.70
CA GLU A 200 12.57 -1.69 16.75
C GLU A 200 13.19 -0.79 15.66
N ALA A 201 14.46 -1.03 15.31
CA ALA A 201 15.11 -0.30 14.22
C ALA A 201 14.55 -0.74 12.84
N ALA A 202 14.26 -2.02 12.65
CA ALA A 202 13.65 -2.52 11.43
C ALA A 202 12.17 -2.06 11.28
N GLU A 203 11.41 -2.10 12.38
CA GLU A 203 10.03 -1.59 12.45
C GLU A 203 9.98 -0.10 12.10
N LEU A 204 10.85 0.72 12.72
CA LEU A 204 10.91 2.17 12.45
C LEU A 204 11.38 2.47 11.02
N THR A 205 12.29 1.68 10.46
CA THR A 205 12.77 1.89 9.08
C THR A 205 11.62 1.82 8.08
N LYS A 206 10.74 0.84 8.20
CA LYS A 206 9.55 0.74 7.34
C LYS A 206 8.66 1.96 7.43
N LEU A 207 8.38 2.40 8.65
CA LEU A 207 7.56 3.59 8.88
C LEU A 207 8.22 4.85 8.32
N LEU A 208 9.55 5.01 8.51
CA LEU A 208 10.30 6.16 7.98
C LEU A 208 10.20 6.26 6.45
N GLU A 209 10.31 5.14 5.73
CA GLU A 209 10.20 5.12 4.26
C GLU A 209 8.84 5.63 3.78
N ASN A 210 7.76 5.21 4.41
CA ASN A 210 6.41 5.63 4.06
C ASN A 210 6.09 7.06 4.56
N ILE A 211 6.57 7.44 5.74
CA ILE A 211 6.47 8.80 6.26
C ILE A 211 7.23 9.79 5.37
N PHE A 212 8.44 9.45 4.93
CA PHE A 212 9.22 10.27 3.99
C PHE A 212 8.41 10.57 2.72
N ARG A 213 7.78 9.54 2.15
CA ARG A 213 6.91 9.71 0.96
C ARG A 213 5.70 10.58 1.27
N SER A 214 5.00 10.32 2.37
CA SER A 214 3.80 11.07 2.80
C SER A 214 4.09 12.56 3.03
N VAL A 215 5.19 12.88 3.74
CA VAL A 215 5.60 14.26 4.02
C VAL A 215 5.98 15.02 2.74
N ASN A 216 6.73 14.39 1.83
CA ASN A 216 7.12 15.03 0.58
C ASN A 216 5.94 15.23 -0.37
N ILE A 217 4.97 14.31 -0.38
CA ILE A 217 3.72 14.51 -1.14
C ILE A 217 2.90 15.65 -0.52
N ALA A 218 2.81 15.75 0.80
CA ALA A 218 2.14 16.86 1.46
C ALA A 218 2.78 18.20 1.11
N LEU A 219 4.12 18.27 1.07
CA LEU A 219 4.84 19.47 0.67
C LEU A 219 4.47 19.90 -0.76
N VAL A 220 4.48 18.99 -1.74
CA VAL A 220 4.13 19.37 -3.12
C VAL A 220 2.63 19.63 -3.29
N ASN A 221 1.77 19.03 -2.48
CA ASN A 221 0.35 19.33 -2.42
C ASN A 221 0.07 20.74 -1.86
N GLU A 222 0.78 21.15 -0.82
CA GLU A 222 0.71 22.52 -0.28
C GLU A 222 1.22 23.53 -1.31
N LEU A 223 2.34 23.22 -1.99
CA LEU A 223 2.86 24.06 -3.07
C LEU A 223 1.88 24.16 -4.26
N ALA A 224 1.16 23.08 -4.60
CA ALA A 224 0.13 23.14 -5.64
C ALA A 224 -0.98 24.13 -5.30
N GLN A 225 -1.43 24.15 -4.04
CA GLN A 225 -2.43 25.13 -3.58
C GLN A 225 -1.92 26.57 -3.62
N LEU A 226 -0.64 26.79 -3.28
CA LEU A 226 0.00 28.09 -3.36
C LEU A 226 0.17 28.54 -4.81
N CYS A 227 0.66 27.65 -5.68
CA CYS A 227 0.85 27.90 -7.11
C CYS A 227 -0.48 28.26 -7.80
N ASP A 228 -1.57 27.55 -7.47
CA ASP A 228 -2.93 27.90 -7.98
C ASP A 228 -3.33 29.33 -7.64
N ARG A 229 -3.04 29.82 -6.43
CA ARG A 229 -3.31 31.21 -6.02
C ARG A 229 -2.40 32.22 -6.71
N MET A 230 -1.19 31.84 -7.04
CA MET A 230 -0.20 32.70 -7.71
C MET A 230 -0.32 32.67 -9.23
N GLY A 231 -1.14 31.78 -9.81
CA GLY A 231 -1.23 31.58 -11.26
C GLY A 231 0.02 30.93 -11.85
N ILE A 232 0.72 30.10 -11.08
CA ILE A 232 1.93 29.36 -11.49
C ILE A 232 1.56 27.89 -11.72
N ASP A 233 2.08 27.29 -12.78
CA ASP A 233 1.94 25.84 -13.02
C ASP A 233 2.88 25.05 -12.10
N VAL A 234 2.33 24.35 -11.11
CA VAL A 234 3.11 23.52 -10.16
C VAL A 234 3.83 22.38 -10.86
N TRP A 235 3.30 21.87 -11.96
CA TRP A 235 3.90 20.77 -12.71
C TRP A 235 5.18 21.21 -13.42
N GLU A 236 5.19 22.45 -13.96
CA GLU A 236 6.40 23.05 -14.50
C GLU A 236 7.46 23.26 -13.41
N VAL A 237 7.07 23.77 -12.25
CA VAL A 237 7.98 23.98 -11.11
C VAL A 237 8.61 22.67 -10.63
N VAL A 238 7.80 21.63 -10.42
CA VAL A 238 8.27 20.32 -9.99
C VAL A 238 9.15 19.67 -11.05
N GLY A 239 8.76 19.77 -12.35
CA GLY A 239 9.54 19.26 -13.48
C GLY A 239 10.90 19.96 -13.59
N ALA A 240 10.95 21.27 -13.45
CA ALA A 240 12.20 22.03 -13.46
C ALA A 240 13.09 21.67 -12.25
N ALA A 241 12.51 21.56 -11.05
CA ALA A 241 13.26 21.16 -9.86
C ALA A 241 13.86 19.74 -9.98
N ALA A 242 13.16 18.81 -10.66
CA ALA A 242 13.60 17.44 -10.91
C ALA A 242 14.84 17.33 -11.81
N THR A 243 15.18 18.38 -12.55
CA THR A 243 16.42 18.42 -13.36
C THR A 243 17.68 18.52 -12.51
N LYS A 244 17.54 18.89 -11.22
CA LYS A 244 18.68 18.95 -10.30
C LYS A 244 19.13 17.53 -9.94
N PRO A 245 20.37 17.14 -10.22
CA PRO A 245 20.82 15.75 -10.11
C PRO A 245 21.13 15.32 -8.66
N PHE A 246 21.05 16.22 -7.67
CA PHE A 246 21.36 15.94 -6.26
C PHE A 246 20.50 16.78 -5.31
N GLY A 247 20.23 16.23 -4.12
CA GLY A 247 19.53 16.96 -3.04
C GLY A 247 18.07 17.28 -3.33
N PHE A 248 17.46 16.67 -4.37
CA PHE A 248 16.04 16.75 -4.68
C PHE A 248 15.55 15.39 -5.20
N MET A 249 14.46 14.92 -4.63
CA MET A 249 13.71 13.77 -5.09
C MET A 249 12.32 14.26 -5.50
N SER A 250 11.95 14.00 -6.75
CA SER A 250 10.68 14.48 -7.30
C SER A 250 9.49 13.71 -6.74
N PHE A 251 8.50 14.47 -6.24
CA PHE A 251 7.17 13.97 -5.90
C PHE A 251 6.14 14.77 -6.67
N GLN A 252 5.05 14.10 -7.05
CA GLN A 252 3.99 14.72 -7.83
C GLN A 252 2.82 15.08 -6.92
N PRO A 253 2.23 16.28 -7.06
CA PRO A 253 1.00 16.61 -6.36
C PRO A 253 -0.16 15.77 -6.88
N GLY A 254 -1.27 15.78 -6.13
CA GLY A 254 -2.46 15.03 -6.52
C GLY A 254 -3.65 15.27 -5.59
N PRO A 255 -4.77 14.59 -5.84
CA PRO A 255 -6.00 14.79 -5.07
C PRO A 255 -5.99 14.17 -3.67
N GLY A 256 -4.85 13.70 -3.20
CA GLY A 256 -4.66 13.05 -1.91
C GLY A 256 -3.78 11.81 -2.00
N LEU A 257 -3.65 11.10 -0.89
CA LEU A 257 -2.97 9.81 -0.80
C LEU A 257 -3.95 8.66 -0.87
N GLY A 258 -3.54 7.58 -1.51
CA GLY A 258 -4.26 6.31 -1.53
C GLY A 258 -3.32 5.13 -1.31
N GLY A 259 -3.88 3.92 -1.36
CA GLY A 259 -3.18 2.68 -1.07
C GLY A 259 -3.20 2.30 0.40
N HIS A 260 -2.77 1.08 0.69
CA HIS A 260 -2.90 0.50 2.03
C HIS A 260 -1.93 1.09 3.07
N CYS A 261 -0.69 1.45 2.67
CA CYS A 261 0.37 1.77 3.63
C CYS A 261 0.48 3.28 3.94
N MET A 262 0.51 4.13 2.89
CA MET A 262 0.80 5.56 3.08
C MET A 262 -0.23 6.32 3.92
N PRO A 263 -1.53 6.05 3.84
CA PRO A 263 -2.52 6.68 4.72
C PRO A 263 -2.52 6.13 6.15
N ILE A 264 -1.92 4.95 6.37
CA ILE A 264 -2.03 4.19 7.63
C ILE A 264 -0.75 4.29 8.47
N ASP A 265 0.41 4.00 7.88
CA ASP A 265 1.69 3.85 8.59
C ASP A 265 2.12 5.08 9.41
N PRO A 266 1.89 6.34 8.97
CA PRO A 266 2.21 7.51 9.79
C PRO A 266 1.47 7.53 11.13
N PHE A 267 0.23 7.02 11.18
CA PHE A 267 -0.56 6.99 12.41
C PHE A 267 -0.04 5.97 13.43
N TYR A 268 0.58 4.88 12.97
CA TYR A 268 1.27 3.94 13.86
C TYR A 268 2.35 4.61 14.68
N LEU A 269 3.20 5.42 14.02
CA LEU A 269 4.28 6.13 14.71
C LEU A 269 3.74 7.26 15.60
N THR A 270 2.76 8.01 15.12
CA THR A 270 2.13 9.09 15.90
C THR A 270 1.47 8.54 17.17
N TRP A 271 0.79 7.40 17.07
CA TRP A 271 0.18 6.73 18.23
C TRP A 271 1.25 6.28 19.22
N LYS A 272 2.32 5.60 18.79
CA LYS A 272 3.41 5.11 19.63
C LYS A 272 4.22 6.23 20.26
N ALA A 273 4.44 7.34 19.56
CA ALA A 273 5.21 8.48 20.05
C ALA A 273 4.62 9.09 21.32
N ARG A 274 3.28 9.01 21.51
CA ARG A 274 2.60 9.53 22.71
C ARG A 274 3.01 8.82 23.99
N GLU A 275 3.44 7.55 23.92
CA GLU A 275 3.99 6.82 25.09
C GLU A 275 5.31 7.42 25.60
N TYR A 276 5.98 8.21 24.74
CA TYR A 276 7.25 8.89 25.03
C TYR A 276 7.07 10.41 25.24
N ASP A 277 5.84 10.86 25.48
CA ASP A 277 5.48 12.30 25.61
C ASP A 277 5.95 13.13 24.40
N PHE A 278 5.96 12.51 23.20
CA PHE A 278 6.42 13.13 21.97
C PHE A 278 5.28 13.30 20.95
N TYR A 279 5.20 14.49 20.35
CA TYR A 279 4.23 14.82 19.30
C TYR A 279 4.94 14.90 17.95
N THR A 280 4.45 14.14 16.98
CA THR A 280 5.04 14.06 15.64
C THR A 280 4.47 15.16 14.74
N GLU A 281 4.85 16.42 14.93
CA GLU A 281 4.25 17.59 14.28
C GLU A 281 4.27 17.50 12.74
N PHE A 282 5.44 17.20 12.13
CA PHE A 282 5.56 17.05 10.68
C PHE A 282 4.70 15.93 10.10
N ILE A 283 4.61 14.81 10.79
CA ILE A 283 3.87 13.63 10.34
C ILE A 283 2.38 13.90 10.40
N GLU A 284 1.90 14.47 11.50
CA GLU A 284 0.49 14.83 11.67
C GLU A 284 0.07 15.94 10.70
N LEU A 285 0.92 16.94 10.47
CA LEU A 285 0.67 18.01 9.52
C LEU A 285 0.58 17.46 8.09
N ALA A 286 1.50 16.58 7.70
CA ALA A 286 1.47 15.94 6.39
C ALA A 286 0.18 15.14 6.17
N GLY A 287 -0.26 14.38 7.18
CA GLY A 287 -1.54 13.69 7.16
C GLY A 287 -2.70 14.65 6.87
N LYS A 288 -2.80 15.76 7.63
CA LYS A 288 -3.84 16.76 7.46
C LYS A 288 -3.83 17.42 6.06
N VAL A 289 -2.66 17.77 5.55
CA VAL A 289 -2.53 18.36 4.21
C VAL A 289 -3.05 17.41 3.15
N ASN A 290 -2.60 16.15 3.18
CA ASN A 290 -2.99 15.14 2.20
C ASN A 290 -4.48 14.78 2.27
N GLU A 291 -5.05 14.68 3.47
CA GLU A 291 -6.47 14.40 3.70
C GLU A 291 -7.39 15.53 3.26
N ASN A 292 -6.91 16.78 3.27
CA ASN A 292 -7.67 17.94 2.82
C ASN A 292 -7.65 18.11 1.31
N MET A 293 -6.81 17.41 0.56
CA MET A 293 -6.73 17.56 -0.90
C MET A 293 -8.03 17.26 -1.64
N PRO A 294 -8.84 16.25 -1.30
CA PRO A 294 -10.13 16.02 -1.96
C PRO A 294 -11.09 17.23 -1.81
N TRP A 295 -11.11 17.88 -0.64
CA TRP A 295 -11.91 19.09 -0.40
C TRP A 295 -11.43 20.27 -1.25
N TRP A 296 -10.12 20.44 -1.35
CA TRP A 296 -9.54 21.47 -2.19
C TRP A 296 -9.86 21.22 -3.68
N CYS A 297 -9.78 19.96 -4.13
CA CYS A 297 -10.15 19.54 -5.48
C CYS A 297 -11.64 19.79 -5.77
N LEU A 298 -12.54 19.50 -4.82
CA LEU A 298 -13.96 19.84 -4.93
C LEU A 298 -14.15 21.35 -5.20
N GLY A 299 -13.45 22.20 -4.42
CA GLY A 299 -13.49 23.65 -4.62
C GLY A 299 -12.98 24.07 -6.01
N LYS A 300 -11.97 23.40 -6.55
CA LYS A 300 -11.46 23.64 -7.90
C LYS A 300 -12.47 23.23 -8.98
N ILE A 301 -13.10 22.07 -8.84
CA ILE A 301 -14.17 21.61 -9.74
C ILE A 301 -15.34 22.58 -9.75
N ALA A 302 -15.76 23.03 -8.57
CA ALA A 302 -16.84 24.02 -8.46
C ALA A 302 -16.50 25.34 -9.14
N ARG A 303 -15.27 25.85 -9.00
CA ARG A 303 -14.80 27.05 -9.71
C ARG A 303 -14.76 26.86 -11.21
N ALA A 304 -14.30 25.71 -11.68
CA ALA A 304 -14.26 25.40 -13.11
C ALA A 304 -15.65 25.31 -13.71
N LEU A 305 -16.62 24.68 -13.07
CA LEU A 305 -18.02 24.66 -13.50
C LEU A 305 -18.64 26.06 -13.46
N ASN A 306 -18.36 26.85 -12.42
CA ASN A 306 -18.89 28.21 -12.32
C ASN A 306 -18.36 29.12 -13.44
N ALA A 307 -17.14 28.91 -13.93
CA ALA A 307 -16.62 29.64 -15.10
C ALA A 307 -17.40 29.33 -16.40
N GLU A 308 -18.03 28.15 -16.45
CA GLU A 308 -18.93 27.71 -17.53
C GLU A 308 -20.41 28.01 -17.22
N GLU A 309 -20.67 28.91 -16.27
CA GLU A 309 -22.05 29.32 -15.84
C GLU A 309 -22.88 28.12 -15.31
N LYS A 310 -22.24 27.08 -14.78
CA LYS A 310 -22.87 25.88 -14.22
C LYS A 310 -22.68 25.79 -12.72
N ALA A 311 -23.75 25.42 -12.00
CA ALA A 311 -23.65 25.06 -10.60
C ALA A 311 -23.16 23.63 -10.46
N LEU A 312 -22.45 23.34 -9.37
CA LEU A 312 -22.05 21.95 -9.05
C LEU A 312 -23.26 21.04 -8.90
N LYS A 313 -24.31 21.54 -8.22
CA LYS A 313 -25.57 20.83 -8.05
C LYS A 313 -26.27 20.62 -9.40
N GLY A 314 -26.53 19.35 -9.73
CA GLY A 314 -27.18 18.94 -10.97
C GLY A 314 -26.25 18.82 -12.16
N SER A 315 -24.97 19.21 -12.05
CA SER A 315 -23.98 18.97 -13.10
C SER A 315 -23.65 17.49 -13.20
N LYS A 316 -23.50 17.00 -14.43
CA LYS A 316 -23.01 15.65 -14.74
C LYS A 316 -21.48 15.65 -14.71
N VAL A 317 -20.91 15.02 -13.68
CA VAL A 317 -19.47 14.93 -13.48
C VAL A 317 -19.01 13.48 -13.67
N LYS A 318 -18.06 13.26 -14.56
CA LYS A 318 -17.46 11.94 -14.77
C LYS A 318 -16.04 11.91 -14.22
N ILE A 319 -15.78 11.02 -13.27
CA ILE A 319 -14.45 10.74 -12.73
C ILE A 319 -13.71 9.78 -13.67
N LEU A 320 -12.50 10.14 -14.09
CA LEU A 320 -11.58 9.23 -14.78
C LEU A 320 -10.54 8.70 -13.82
N GLY A 321 -10.58 7.37 -13.63
CA GLY A 321 -9.72 6.63 -12.73
C GLY A 321 -10.19 6.68 -11.28
N VAL A 322 -10.55 5.52 -10.73
CA VAL A 322 -10.95 5.35 -9.33
C VAL A 322 -9.96 4.49 -8.53
N ALA A 323 -9.04 3.78 -9.19
CA ALA A 323 -7.92 3.15 -8.53
C ALA A 323 -6.98 4.19 -7.88
N TYR A 324 -6.29 3.83 -6.81
CA TYR A 324 -5.39 4.78 -6.14
C TYR A 324 -4.10 5.05 -6.94
N LYS A 325 -3.73 4.18 -7.86
CA LYS A 325 -2.54 4.26 -8.72
C LYS A 325 -2.92 3.90 -10.16
N ALA A 326 -2.16 4.40 -11.13
CA ALA A 326 -2.37 4.06 -12.53
C ALA A 326 -2.15 2.56 -12.80
N ASP A 327 -2.95 2.01 -13.73
CA ASP A 327 -2.81 0.68 -14.32
C ASP A 327 -2.96 -0.50 -13.34
N ILE A 328 -3.67 -0.26 -12.22
CA ILE A 328 -4.06 -1.30 -11.25
C ILE A 328 -5.57 -1.23 -10.97
N ASP A 329 -6.11 -2.28 -10.35
CA ASP A 329 -7.52 -2.43 -9.95
C ASP A 329 -7.80 -2.15 -8.47
N ASP A 330 -6.80 -1.68 -7.71
CA ASP A 330 -6.89 -1.45 -6.27
C ASP A 330 -7.46 -0.07 -5.94
N THR A 331 -8.61 -0.05 -5.26
CA THR A 331 -9.33 1.16 -4.86
C THR A 331 -9.15 1.53 -3.39
N ARG A 332 -8.37 0.75 -2.61
CA ARG A 332 -8.22 0.98 -1.17
C ARG A 332 -7.68 2.38 -0.88
N GLU A 333 -8.38 3.10 0.00
CA GLU A 333 -8.06 4.48 0.38
C GLU A 333 -7.87 5.43 -0.81
N SER A 334 -8.45 5.11 -1.99
CA SER A 334 -8.32 5.99 -3.15
C SER A 334 -8.97 7.36 -2.88
N PRO A 335 -8.27 8.48 -3.15
CA PRO A 335 -8.84 9.81 -3.00
C PRO A 335 -10.04 10.06 -3.92
N SER A 336 -10.18 9.27 -5.01
CA SER A 336 -11.37 9.29 -5.88
C SER A 336 -12.64 8.96 -5.11
N LEU A 337 -12.59 8.01 -4.18
CA LEU A 337 -13.76 7.59 -3.39
C LEU A 337 -14.28 8.73 -2.53
N LYS A 338 -13.35 9.47 -1.88
CA LYS A 338 -13.72 10.65 -1.09
C LYS A 338 -14.24 11.78 -1.97
N LEU A 339 -13.63 12.00 -3.13
CA LEU A 339 -14.07 13.03 -4.07
C LEU A 339 -15.46 12.73 -4.64
N ILE A 340 -15.76 11.46 -4.97
CA ILE A 340 -17.11 11.03 -5.39
C ILE A 340 -18.14 11.34 -4.29
N GLU A 341 -17.85 10.95 -3.04
CA GLU A 341 -18.72 11.24 -1.89
C GLU A 341 -19.01 12.74 -1.75
N LEU A 342 -17.97 13.56 -1.84
CA LEU A 342 -18.08 15.02 -1.72
C LEU A 342 -18.92 15.62 -2.86
N LEU A 343 -18.68 15.19 -4.10
CA LEU A 343 -19.44 15.65 -5.27
C LEU A 343 -20.92 15.27 -5.19
N GLN A 344 -21.21 14.02 -4.77
CA GLN A 344 -22.59 13.56 -4.55
C GLN A 344 -23.25 14.33 -3.41
N GLY A 345 -22.52 14.61 -2.31
CA GLY A 345 -22.99 15.42 -1.19
C GLY A 345 -23.40 16.84 -1.59
N GLU A 346 -22.72 17.42 -2.56
CA GLU A 346 -23.06 18.74 -3.16
C GLU A 346 -24.15 18.64 -4.24
N GLY A 347 -24.66 17.44 -4.53
CA GLY A 347 -25.76 17.20 -5.46
C GLY A 347 -25.37 17.11 -6.93
N ALA A 348 -24.11 16.82 -7.25
CA ALA A 348 -23.68 16.49 -8.61
C ALA A 348 -24.18 15.08 -9.00
N ASP A 349 -24.48 14.90 -10.29
CA ASP A 349 -24.74 13.59 -10.91
C ASP A 349 -23.39 12.96 -11.30
N VAL A 350 -22.89 12.04 -10.44
CA VAL A 350 -21.53 11.50 -10.55
C VAL A 350 -21.55 10.12 -11.19
N SER A 351 -20.77 9.96 -12.24
CA SER A 351 -20.41 8.66 -12.84
C SER A 351 -18.90 8.50 -12.89
N TYR A 352 -18.40 7.30 -13.15
CA TYR A 352 -16.97 7.11 -13.37
C TYR A 352 -16.67 6.21 -14.57
N HIS A 353 -15.44 6.32 -15.06
CA HIS A 353 -14.82 5.40 -15.99
C HIS A 353 -13.46 4.98 -15.44
N ASP A 354 -13.23 3.68 -15.37
CA ASP A 354 -11.95 3.09 -15.03
C ASP A 354 -11.81 1.78 -15.81
N PRO A 355 -10.73 1.58 -16.57
CA PRO A 355 -10.55 0.35 -17.36
C PRO A 355 -10.24 -0.88 -16.51
N TYR A 356 -9.83 -0.71 -15.27
CA TYR A 356 -9.43 -1.80 -14.37
C TYR A 356 -10.45 -2.08 -13.26
N VAL A 357 -11.28 -1.08 -12.90
CA VAL A 357 -12.26 -1.18 -11.82
C VAL A 357 -13.67 -1.15 -12.40
N GLY A 358 -14.28 -2.33 -12.56
CA GLY A 358 -15.61 -2.45 -13.14
C GLY A 358 -16.74 -1.98 -12.24
N GLU A 359 -16.62 -2.16 -10.92
CA GLU A 359 -17.69 -1.85 -9.96
C GLU A 359 -17.11 -1.28 -8.66
N LEU A 360 -17.88 -0.41 -8.02
CA LEU A 360 -17.69 0.10 -6.66
C LEU A 360 -18.94 -0.24 -5.84
N PRO A 361 -19.07 -1.49 -5.36
CA PRO A 361 -20.30 -1.96 -4.70
C PRO A 361 -20.68 -1.10 -3.47
N GLU A 362 -19.70 -0.67 -2.70
CA GLU A 362 -19.89 0.17 -1.50
C GLU A 362 -20.49 1.56 -1.82
N ARG A 363 -20.40 2.00 -3.06
CA ARG A 363 -20.93 3.27 -3.55
C ARG A 363 -22.15 3.09 -4.48
N GLY A 364 -22.51 1.85 -4.81
CA GLY A 364 -23.58 1.54 -5.75
C GLY A 364 -23.29 2.07 -7.17
N LEU A 365 -22.02 2.14 -7.57
CA LEU A 365 -21.59 2.64 -8.87
C LEU A 365 -20.90 1.54 -9.69
N ALA A 366 -21.11 1.59 -10.99
CA ALA A 366 -20.37 0.77 -11.95
C ALA A 366 -19.63 1.66 -12.96
N SER A 367 -18.50 1.17 -13.48
CA SER A 367 -17.78 1.84 -14.56
C SER A 367 -18.65 1.97 -15.79
N THR A 368 -18.75 3.17 -16.32
CA THR A 368 -19.52 3.47 -17.52
C THR A 368 -18.58 3.71 -18.70
N PRO A 369 -19.02 3.54 -19.96
CA PRO A 369 -18.20 3.90 -21.11
C PRO A 369 -17.67 5.32 -21.02
N LEU A 370 -16.45 5.51 -21.52
CA LEU A 370 -15.88 6.85 -21.65
C LEU A 370 -16.66 7.62 -22.73
N ASP A 371 -17.49 8.55 -22.29
CA ASP A 371 -18.23 9.48 -23.15
C ASP A 371 -17.99 10.91 -22.65
N PRO A 372 -16.92 11.57 -23.13
CA PRO A 372 -16.56 12.91 -22.65
C PRO A 372 -17.55 14.00 -23.08
N ALA A 373 -18.27 13.80 -24.18
CA ALA A 373 -19.24 14.77 -24.70
C ALA A 373 -20.59 14.74 -23.95
N GLY A 374 -20.90 13.61 -23.31
CA GLY A 374 -22.19 13.41 -22.62
C GLY A 374 -22.28 13.97 -21.21
N VAL A 375 -21.26 14.68 -20.73
CA VAL A 375 -21.15 15.20 -19.37
C VAL A 375 -20.80 16.68 -19.33
N ASP A 376 -20.98 17.33 -18.20
CA ASP A 376 -20.63 18.75 -18.01
C ASP A 376 -19.14 18.93 -17.71
N CYS A 377 -18.55 17.99 -16.97
CA CYS A 377 -17.15 18.03 -16.56
C CYS A 377 -16.55 16.63 -16.47
N ILE A 378 -15.34 16.47 -17.00
CA ILE A 378 -14.47 15.34 -16.74
C ILE A 378 -13.48 15.71 -15.64
N VAL A 379 -13.29 14.82 -14.65
CA VAL A 379 -12.28 15.01 -13.60
C VAL A 379 -11.30 13.83 -13.64
N ILE A 380 -10.05 14.12 -14.00
CA ILE A 380 -8.99 13.10 -14.07
C ILE A 380 -8.36 12.96 -12.67
N VAL A 381 -8.63 11.84 -12.00
CA VAL A 381 -8.15 11.55 -10.64
C VAL A 381 -7.03 10.52 -10.65
N THR A 382 -7.09 9.54 -11.56
CA THR A 382 -6.00 8.59 -11.79
C THR A 382 -5.71 8.51 -13.29
N ALA A 383 -4.44 8.70 -13.65
CA ALA A 383 -4.00 8.78 -15.05
C ALA A 383 -3.57 7.39 -15.54
N HIS A 384 -4.53 6.56 -16.00
CA HIS A 384 -4.25 5.26 -16.62
C HIS A 384 -3.61 5.43 -18.00
N SER A 385 -2.62 4.58 -18.32
CA SER A 385 -1.86 4.66 -19.58
C SER A 385 -2.69 4.33 -20.83
N GLY A 386 -3.78 3.56 -20.67
CA GLY A 386 -4.64 3.13 -21.78
C GLY A 386 -5.70 4.16 -22.23
N ILE A 387 -5.72 5.39 -21.66
CA ILE A 387 -6.71 6.42 -21.99
C ILE A 387 -6.08 7.47 -22.91
N ASP A 388 -6.76 7.77 -24.02
CA ASP A 388 -6.40 8.88 -24.92
C ASP A 388 -6.89 10.22 -24.33
N TYR A 389 -6.02 10.90 -23.57
CA TYR A 389 -6.36 12.18 -22.92
C TYR A 389 -6.48 13.33 -23.91
N ASP A 390 -5.85 13.27 -25.08
CA ASP A 390 -6.02 14.25 -26.16
C ASP A 390 -7.43 14.18 -26.73
N GLU A 391 -7.98 12.97 -26.90
CA GLU A 391 -9.36 12.75 -27.30
C GLU A 391 -10.33 13.24 -26.21
N VAL A 392 -10.04 12.95 -24.94
CA VAL A 392 -10.84 13.45 -23.81
C VAL A 392 -10.92 14.98 -23.82
N VAL A 393 -9.78 15.67 -23.96
CA VAL A 393 -9.74 17.14 -24.03
C VAL A 393 -10.50 17.65 -25.25
N ARG A 394 -10.41 16.97 -26.39
CA ARG A 394 -11.08 17.39 -27.62
C ARG A 394 -12.60 17.35 -27.49
N GLN A 395 -13.15 16.27 -26.90
CA GLN A 395 -14.60 16.00 -26.84
C GLN A 395 -15.28 16.61 -25.59
N ALA A 396 -14.62 16.61 -24.43
CA ALA A 396 -15.22 17.10 -23.19
C ALA A 396 -15.50 18.61 -23.26
N PRO A 397 -16.60 19.11 -22.71
CA PRO A 397 -16.83 20.56 -22.58
C PRO A 397 -15.86 21.20 -21.59
N LEU A 398 -15.55 20.53 -20.46
CA LEU A 398 -14.67 20.99 -19.41
C LEU A 398 -13.87 19.80 -18.83
N VAL A 399 -12.60 20.02 -18.54
CA VAL A 399 -11.72 19.03 -17.92
C VAL A 399 -11.04 19.62 -16.67
N VAL A 400 -11.11 18.90 -15.55
CA VAL A 400 -10.29 19.19 -14.36
C VAL A 400 -9.26 18.09 -14.23
N ASP A 401 -8.00 18.41 -14.51
CA ASP A 401 -6.90 17.45 -14.51
C ASP A 401 -6.09 17.54 -13.22
N LEU A 402 -6.30 16.59 -12.32
CA LEU A 402 -5.64 16.53 -11.01
C LEU A 402 -4.32 15.74 -11.05
N ARG A 403 -3.92 15.23 -12.24
CA ARG A 403 -2.75 14.35 -12.39
C ARG A 403 -1.79 14.77 -13.50
N ASN A 404 -2.05 15.90 -14.15
CA ASN A 404 -1.31 16.37 -15.32
C ASN A 404 -1.29 15.37 -16.50
N ALA A 405 -2.34 14.57 -16.63
CA ALA A 405 -2.47 13.57 -17.68
C ALA A 405 -2.60 14.20 -19.08
N THR A 406 -3.14 15.41 -19.15
CA THR A 406 -3.32 16.18 -20.40
C THR A 406 -2.06 16.94 -20.84
N GLY A 407 -0.96 16.93 -20.05
CA GLY A 407 0.23 17.73 -20.33
C GLY A 407 -0.08 19.21 -20.54
N SER A 408 0.39 19.82 -21.62
CA SER A 408 0.09 21.21 -21.98
C SER A 408 -1.19 21.38 -22.82
N ASN A 409 -1.90 20.27 -23.14
CA ASN A 409 -3.04 20.33 -24.04
C ASN A 409 -4.24 21.03 -23.37
N GLY A 410 -4.87 21.95 -24.08
CA GLY A 410 -6.10 22.63 -23.67
C GLY A 410 -5.96 23.67 -22.55
N THR A 411 -4.79 23.91 -21.98
CA THR A 411 -4.61 24.86 -20.86
C THR A 411 -4.75 26.33 -21.28
N GLY A 412 -4.45 26.64 -22.55
CA GLY A 412 -4.50 28.04 -23.05
C GLY A 412 -5.88 28.57 -23.39
N ASN A 413 -6.91 27.73 -23.42
CA ASN A 413 -8.28 28.14 -23.82
C ASN A 413 -9.31 28.05 -22.67
N GLY A 414 -8.87 27.89 -21.44
CA GLY A 414 -9.74 27.78 -20.26
C GLY A 414 -10.49 26.44 -20.13
N LYS A 415 -10.35 25.52 -21.09
CA LYS A 415 -11.06 24.24 -21.11
C LYS A 415 -10.48 23.21 -20.13
N VAL A 416 -9.16 23.26 -19.87
CA VAL A 416 -8.48 22.39 -18.93
C VAL A 416 -8.03 23.17 -17.70
N TRP A 417 -8.52 22.76 -16.55
CA TRP A 417 -8.14 23.27 -15.22
C TRP A 417 -7.23 22.25 -14.54
N LYS A 418 -5.99 22.61 -14.33
CA LYS A 418 -5.04 21.74 -13.63
C LYS A 418 -5.06 21.94 -12.12
N LEU A 419 -4.55 20.90 -11.40
CA LEU A 419 -4.35 20.95 -9.97
C LEU A 419 -3.58 22.18 -9.55
#